data_de2208aa67adc795e0d6aab3871d1597
#
_entry.id   de2208aa67adc795e0d6aab3871d1597
#
_cell.length_a   1.000
_cell.length_b   1.000
_cell.length_c   1.000
_cell.angle_alpha   90.00
_cell.angle_beta   90.00
_cell.angle_gamma   90.00
#
_symmetry.space_group_name_H-M   'P 1'
#
loop_
_entity.id
_entity.type
_entity.pdbx_description
1 polymer ?
#
loop_
_entity_poly.entity_id
_entity_poly.type
_entity_poly.pdbx_seq_one_letter_code
_entity_poly.pdbx_strand_id
1 'polypeptide(L)'
;MLKAYKYRIYPNNEQKIQIAKTFGCCRFVYNQTLAYRKEVYEKEKKSVSKTDCNNYCNRQLKKEYEWLKEVDKFALTNAIYNMDAAYQKFFKEHAGYPKFKSKHDNHKSYTTNFTNGNITVDFGCNRVKLPKLKGIKAKLHRNFSGQIKSATISQVPSGKYYVSILVETEHVELP
;
A
#
# COMPACT_ATOMS: atom_id res chain seq x y z
N MET A 1 14.44 -14.58 7.69
CA MET A 1 13.87 -13.63 8.68
C MET A 1 13.49 -12.33 7.96
N LEU A 2 12.29 -11.86 8.18
CA LEU A 2 11.84 -10.60 7.60
C LEU A 2 12.36 -9.42 8.41
N LYS A 3 12.89 -8.43 7.70
CA LYS A 3 13.42 -7.21 8.32
C LYS A 3 13.03 -6.00 7.47
N ALA A 4 12.60 -4.93 8.13
CA ALA A 4 12.23 -3.68 7.45
C ALA A 4 13.35 -2.65 7.56
N TYR A 5 13.63 -1.99 6.45
CA TYR A 5 14.64 -0.92 6.37
C TYR A 5 13.93 0.36 5.92
N LYS A 6 13.90 1.36 6.78
CA LYS A 6 13.22 2.62 6.51
C LYS A 6 14.21 3.69 6.10
N TYR A 7 13.92 4.33 4.95
CA TYR A 7 14.77 5.37 4.38
C TYR A 7 13.97 6.64 4.12
N ARG A 8 14.60 7.78 4.31
CA ARG A 8 14.06 9.05 3.86
C ARG A 8 14.16 9.11 2.33
N ILE A 9 13.08 9.52 1.67
CA ILE A 9 13.10 9.73 0.22
C ILE A 9 12.75 11.18 -0.12
N TYR A 10 13.21 11.63 -1.29
CA TYR A 10 13.07 13.01 -1.76
C TYR A 10 12.44 13.01 -3.15
N PRO A 11 11.13 12.77 -3.26
CA PRO A 11 10.47 12.74 -4.56
C PRO A 11 10.49 14.13 -5.21
N ASN A 12 10.63 14.14 -6.54
CA ASN A 12 10.46 15.38 -7.31
C ASN A 12 8.97 15.70 -7.45
N ASN A 13 8.64 16.80 -8.14
CA ASN A 13 7.25 17.24 -8.24
C ASN A 13 6.34 16.23 -8.95
N GLU A 14 6.82 15.60 -10.03
CA GLU A 14 6.06 14.57 -10.74
C GLU A 14 5.82 13.35 -9.86
N GLN A 15 6.83 12.93 -9.11
CA GLN A 15 6.73 11.80 -8.19
C GLN A 15 5.78 12.12 -7.04
N LYS A 16 5.80 13.33 -6.52
CA LYS A 16 4.86 13.77 -5.47
C LYS A 16 3.42 13.69 -5.95
N ILE A 17 3.17 14.11 -7.19
CA ILE A 17 1.83 14.02 -7.79
C ILE A 17 1.39 12.57 -7.90
N GLN A 18 2.26 11.70 -8.39
CA GLN A 18 1.94 10.27 -8.54
C GLN A 18 1.69 9.61 -7.17
N ILE A 19 2.49 9.95 -6.17
CA ILE A 19 2.31 9.44 -4.80
C ILE A 19 0.97 9.91 -4.23
N ALA A 20 0.63 11.19 -4.41
CA ALA A 20 -0.64 11.75 -3.93
C ALA A 20 -1.83 11.09 -4.61
N LYS A 21 -1.76 10.84 -5.92
CA LYS A 21 -2.78 10.08 -6.65
C LYS A 21 -2.96 8.69 -6.06
N THR A 22 -1.86 8.01 -5.75
CA THR A 22 -1.89 6.67 -5.19
C THR A 22 -2.55 6.66 -3.81
N PHE A 23 -2.21 7.62 -2.95
CA PHE A 23 -2.89 7.75 -1.65
C PHE A 23 -4.40 7.96 -1.83
N GLY A 24 -4.80 8.83 -2.75
CA GLY A 24 -6.21 9.11 -3.02
C GLY A 24 -6.95 7.89 -3.58
N CYS A 25 -6.34 7.17 -4.50
CA CYS A 25 -6.92 5.96 -5.06
C CYS A 25 -7.05 4.85 -4.01
N CYS A 26 -6.06 4.67 -3.16
CA CYS A 26 -6.10 3.68 -2.08
C CYS A 26 -7.23 4.01 -1.10
N ARG A 27 -7.38 5.28 -0.72
CA ARG A 27 -8.48 5.71 0.15
C ARG A 27 -9.83 5.46 -0.52
N PHE A 28 -9.97 5.82 -1.78
CA PHE A 28 -11.19 5.62 -2.55
C PHE A 28 -11.58 4.14 -2.60
N VAL A 29 -10.64 3.28 -2.96
CA VAL A 29 -10.88 1.84 -3.07
C VAL A 29 -11.20 1.22 -1.71
N TYR A 30 -10.49 1.61 -0.66
CA TYR A 30 -10.80 1.19 0.70
C TYR A 30 -12.27 1.51 1.05
N ASN A 31 -12.67 2.75 0.82
CA ASN A 31 -14.02 3.21 1.14
C ASN A 31 -15.10 2.53 0.28
N GLN A 32 -14.84 2.37 -1.02
CA GLN A 32 -15.79 1.76 -1.94
C GLN A 32 -15.99 0.28 -1.64
N THR A 33 -14.94 -0.46 -1.32
CA THR A 33 -15.05 -1.88 -1.00
C THR A 33 -15.67 -2.09 0.37
N LEU A 34 -15.42 -1.21 1.33
CA LEU A 34 -16.10 -1.25 2.63
C LEU A 34 -17.60 -1.01 2.45
N ALA A 35 -17.98 -0.02 1.64
CA ALA A 35 -19.39 0.27 1.36
C ALA A 35 -20.09 -0.91 0.66
N TYR A 36 -19.42 -1.51 -0.33
CA TYR A 36 -19.90 -2.69 -1.06
C TYR A 36 -20.16 -3.85 -0.12
N ARG A 37 -19.20 -4.14 0.76
CA ARG A 37 -19.29 -5.24 1.73
C ARG A 37 -20.46 -5.03 2.70
N LYS A 38 -20.60 -3.82 3.18
CA LYS A 38 -21.69 -3.42 4.09
C LYS A 38 -23.05 -3.54 3.40
N GLU A 39 -23.17 -3.06 2.16
CA GLU A 39 -24.42 -3.09 1.41
C GLU A 39 -24.87 -4.54 1.13
N VAL A 40 -23.96 -5.40 0.69
CA VAL A 40 -24.28 -6.81 0.43
C VAL A 40 -24.75 -7.50 1.69
N TYR A 41 -24.08 -7.25 2.82
CA TYR A 41 -24.50 -7.84 4.10
C TYR A 41 -25.89 -7.37 4.52
N GLU A 42 -26.19 -6.08 4.40
CA GLU A 42 -27.49 -5.54 4.79
C GLU A 42 -28.63 -6.04 3.90
N LYS A 43 -28.41 -6.16 2.59
CA LYS A 43 -29.46 -6.54 1.64
C LYS A 43 -29.62 -8.05 1.51
N GLU A 44 -28.53 -8.79 1.48
CA GLU A 44 -28.54 -10.23 1.16
C GLU A 44 -28.11 -11.10 2.32
N LYS A 45 -27.68 -10.53 3.44
CA LYS A 45 -27.13 -11.24 4.60
C LYS A 45 -25.97 -12.17 4.22
N LYS A 46 -25.25 -11.83 3.16
CA LYS A 46 -24.09 -12.59 2.70
C LYS A 46 -22.80 -11.91 3.14
N SER A 47 -21.81 -12.73 3.51
CA SER A 47 -20.47 -12.27 3.77
C SER A 47 -19.70 -12.19 2.46
N VAL A 48 -19.00 -11.09 2.24
CA VAL A 48 -18.16 -10.87 1.06
C VAL A 48 -16.71 -11.00 1.49
N SER A 49 -15.96 -11.86 0.79
CA SER A 49 -14.54 -12.09 1.11
C SER A 49 -13.67 -10.95 0.57
N LYS A 50 -12.40 -10.90 1.01
CA LYS A 50 -11.43 -9.95 0.44
C LYS A 50 -11.19 -10.21 -1.05
N THR A 51 -11.25 -11.48 -1.48
CA THR A 51 -11.13 -11.84 -2.89
C THR A 51 -12.29 -11.27 -3.70
N ASP A 52 -13.50 -11.36 -3.17
CA ASP A 52 -14.69 -10.78 -3.81
C ASP A 52 -14.57 -9.26 -3.90
N CYS A 53 -14.06 -8.61 -2.87
CA CYS A 53 -13.81 -7.17 -2.87
C CYS A 53 -12.77 -6.78 -3.92
N ASN A 54 -11.69 -7.56 -4.04
CA ASN A 54 -10.67 -7.32 -5.04
C ASN A 54 -11.21 -7.52 -6.46
N ASN A 55 -12.06 -8.52 -6.68
CA ASN A 55 -12.72 -8.74 -7.96
C ASN A 55 -13.69 -7.59 -8.29
N TYR A 56 -14.42 -7.09 -7.30
CA TYR A 56 -15.29 -5.93 -7.46
C TYR A 56 -14.49 -4.71 -7.91
N CYS A 57 -13.34 -4.47 -7.29
CA CYS A 57 -12.45 -3.39 -7.67
C CYS A 57 -11.98 -3.55 -9.12
N ASN A 58 -11.49 -4.73 -9.49
CA ASN A 58 -10.90 -4.96 -10.81
C ASN A 58 -11.93 -4.98 -11.93
N ARG A 59 -13.12 -5.52 -11.67
CA ARG A 59 -14.16 -5.71 -12.70
C ARG A 59 -15.13 -4.56 -12.80
N GLN A 60 -15.41 -3.86 -11.73
CA GLN A 60 -16.40 -2.77 -11.70
C GLN A 60 -15.80 -1.40 -11.44
N LEU A 61 -15.05 -1.23 -10.35
CA LEU A 61 -14.53 0.08 -10.00
C LEU A 61 -13.56 0.63 -11.04
N LYS A 62 -12.64 -0.20 -11.53
CA LYS A 62 -11.67 0.23 -12.55
C LYS A 62 -12.32 0.54 -13.89
N LYS A 63 -13.44 -0.10 -14.18
CA LYS A 63 -14.20 0.15 -15.41
C LYS A 63 -14.96 1.47 -15.31
N GLU A 64 -15.56 1.74 -14.17
CA GLU A 64 -16.31 2.96 -13.92
C GLU A 64 -15.41 4.17 -13.67
N TYR A 65 -14.31 3.95 -12.96
CA TYR A 65 -13.33 4.99 -12.59
C TYR A 65 -11.98 4.65 -13.19
N GLU A 66 -11.79 5.00 -14.46
CA GLU A 66 -10.59 4.63 -15.22
C GLU A 66 -9.30 5.19 -14.63
N TRP A 67 -9.38 6.30 -13.90
CA TRP A 67 -8.22 6.88 -13.22
C TRP A 67 -7.60 5.95 -12.18
N LEU A 68 -8.31 4.93 -11.73
CA LEU A 68 -7.73 3.90 -10.84
C LEU A 68 -6.61 3.10 -11.53
N LYS A 69 -6.61 3.05 -12.86
CA LYS A 69 -5.58 2.33 -13.63
C LYS A 69 -4.26 3.11 -13.71
N GLU A 70 -4.26 4.38 -13.33
CA GLU A 70 -3.07 5.23 -13.40
C GLU A 70 -2.09 4.99 -12.26
N VAL A 71 -2.49 4.25 -11.25
CA VAL A 71 -1.67 3.96 -10.08
C VAL A 71 -1.30 2.48 -9.99
N ASP A 72 -0.37 2.18 -9.10
CA ASP A 72 0.12 0.82 -8.86
C ASP A 72 -1.03 -0.08 -8.41
N LYS A 73 -1.28 -1.15 -9.17
CA LYS A 73 -2.34 -2.11 -8.87
C LYS A 73 -2.16 -2.80 -7.52
N PHE A 74 -0.92 -3.05 -7.11
CA PHE A 74 -0.65 -3.68 -5.81
C PHE A 74 -1.01 -2.77 -4.64
N ALA A 75 -0.86 -1.45 -4.83
CA ALA A 75 -1.28 -0.49 -3.81
C ALA A 75 -2.79 -0.60 -3.55
N LEU A 76 -3.58 -0.75 -4.60
CA LEU A 76 -5.04 -0.91 -4.49
C LEU A 76 -5.39 -2.24 -3.82
N THR A 77 -4.76 -3.33 -4.22
CA THR A 77 -4.98 -4.65 -3.62
C THR A 77 -4.66 -4.63 -2.13
N ASN A 78 -3.54 -4.03 -1.74
CA ASN A 78 -3.16 -3.93 -0.33
C ASN A 78 -4.12 -3.03 0.46
N ALA A 79 -4.67 -1.98 -0.15
CA ALA A 79 -5.68 -1.15 0.48
C ALA A 79 -6.94 -1.97 0.82
N ILE A 80 -7.36 -2.83 -0.10
CA ILE A 80 -8.50 -3.74 0.11
C ILE A 80 -8.19 -4.74 1.23
N TYR A 81 -6.98 -5.29 1.25
CA TYR A 81 -6.57 -6.23 2.29
C TYR A 81 -6.48 -5.56 3.66
N ASN A 82 -6.09 -4.28 3.71
CA ASN A 82 -6.11 -3.50 4.94
C ASN A 82 -7.54 -3.29 5.44
N MET A 83 -8.48 -3.01 4.53
CA MET A 83 -9.90 -2.92 4.86
C MET A 83 -10.40 -4.24 5.42
N ASP A 84 -10.05 -5.36 4.78
CA ASP A 84 -10.45 -6.69 5.25
C ASP A 84 -9.88 -6.98 6.64
N ALA A 85 -8.62 -6.63 6.89
CA ALA A 85 -8.01 -6.81 8.20
C ALA A 85 -8.75 -6.04 9.30
N ALA A 86 -9.15 -4.79 9.02
CA ALA A 86 -9.92 -3.99 9.95
C ALA A 86 -11.31 -4.60 10.19
N TYR A 87 -11.93 -5.12 9.14
CA TYR A 87 -13.23 -5.77 9.22
C TYR A 87 -13.16 -7.06 10.05
N GLN A 88 -12.10 -7.86 9.86
CA GLN A 88 -11.88 -9.09 10.63
C GLN A 88 -11.65 -8.79 12.12
N LYS A 89 -10.94 -7.73 12.44
CA LYS A 89 -10.75 -7.30 13.84
C LYS A 89 -12.07 -6.97 14.51
N PHE A 90 -12.99 -6.35 13.78
CA PHE A 90 -14.33 -6.06 14.30
C PHE A 90 -15.04 -7.35 14.74
N PHE A 91 -14.99 -8.39 13.90
CA PHE A 91 -15.68 -9.64 14.21
C PHE A 91 -14.98 -10.49 15.26
N LYS A 92 -13.63 -10.60 15.18
CA LYS A 92 -12.87 -11.54 16.02
C LYS A 92 -12.43 -10.95 17.35
N GLU A 93 -12.11 -9.67 17.38
CA GLU A 93 -11.53 -9.02 18.55
C GLU A 93 -12.46 -8.00 19.19
N HIS A 94 -13.71 -7.92 18.72
CA HIS A 94 -14.70 -6.94 19.19
C HIS A 94 -14.20 -5.49 19.11
N ALA A 95 -13.30 -5.21 18.17
CA ALA A 95 -12.86 -3.85 17.88
C ALA A 95 -14.02 -3.04 17.29
N GLY A 96 -13.87 -1.74 17.19
CA GLY A 96 -14.87 -0.88 16.55
C GLY A 96 -15.06 -1.24 15.06
N TYR A 97 -16.28 -0.99 14.57
CA TYR A 97 -16.57 -1.20 13.14
C TYR A 97 -15.64 -0.33 12.28
N PRO A 98 -15.13 -0.86 11.14
CA PRO A 98 -14.26 -0.06 10.28
C PRO A 98 -14.93 1.23 9.84
N LYS A 99 -14.19 2.33 9.92
CA LYS A 99 -14.67 3.64 9.51
C LYS A 99 -14.15 3.98 8.12
N PHE A 100 -14.93 4.75 7.35
CA PHE A 100 -14.45 5.31 6.10
C PHE A 100 -13.25 6.22 6.37
N LYS A 101 -12.28 6.18 5.46
CA LYS A 101 -11.10 7.04 5.56
C LYS A 101 -11.40 8.43 5.04
N SER A 102 -10.90 9.44 5.74
CA SER A 102 -11.08 10.83 5.37
C SER A 102 -9.86 11.36 4.60
N LYS A 103 -10.10 12.28 3.67
CA LYS A 103 -9.04 13.03 2.98
C LYS A 103 -8.14 13.78 3.96
N HIS A 104 -8.66 14.14 5.11
CA HIS A 104 -7.93 14.90 6.15
C HIS A 104 -7.17 14.02 7.13
N ASP A 105 -7.19 12.70 6.93
CA ASP A 105 -6.40 11.79 7.74
C ASP A 105 -4.92 12.08 7.50
N ASN A 106 -4.18 12.33 8.57
CA ASN A 106 -2.76 12.66 8.51
C ASN A 106 -1.87 11.45 8.27
N HIS A 107 -2.42 10.23 8.37
CA HIS A 107 -1.66 9.01 8.17
C HIS A 107 -1.81 8.55 6.72
N LYS A 108 -0.84 8.92 5.90
CA LYS A 108 -0.84 8.58 4.46
C LYS A 108 0.24 7.55 4.17
N SER A 109 -0.18 6.39 3.69
CA SER A 109 0.76 5.35 3.28
C SER A 109 0.10 4.40 2.29
N TYR A 110 0.93 3.74 1.46
CA TYR A 110 0.49 2.60 0.67
C TYR A 110 1.63 1.61 0.53
N THR A 111 1.27 0.34 0.33
CA THR A 111 2.23 -0.75 0.20
C THR A 111 2.14 -1.36 -1.19
N THR A 112 3.29 -1.64 -1.79
CA THR A 112 3.39 -2.38 -3.05
C THR A 112 4.23 -3.63 -2.85
N ASN A 113 3.97 -4.66 -3.67
CA ASN A 113 4.63 -5.95 -3.55
C ASN A 113 5.71 -6.11 -4.62
N PHE A 114 6.76 -6.85 -4.27
CA PHE A 114 7.82 -7.18 -5.23
C PHE A 114 7.36 -8.27 -6.16
N THR A 115 7.52 -8.04 -7.47
CA THR A 115 7.36 -9.04 -8.52
C THR A 115 8.19 -8.62 -9.74
N ASN A 116 8.93 -9.58 -10.30
CA ASN A 116 9.70 -9.37 -11.55
C ASN A 116 10.57 -8.09 -11.55
N GLY A 117 11.27 -7.84 -10.45
CA GLY A 117 12.23 -6.74 -10.39
C GLY A 117 11.61 -5.33 -10.37
N ASN A 118 10.34 -5.21 -9.98
CA ASN A 118 9.64 -3.93 -9.98
C ASN A 118 10.04 -2.98 -8.85
N ILE A 119 10.77 -3.48 -7.87
CA ILE A 119 11.31 -2.68 -6.76
C ILE A 119 12.83 -2.89 -6.74
N THR A 120 13.59 -1.82 -6.84
CA THR A 120 15.04 -1.89 -6.73
C THR A 120 15.56 -0.80 -5.81
N VAL A 121 16.61 -1.13 -5.06
CA VAL A 121 17.31 -0.19 -4.19
C VAL A 121 18.75 -0.13 -4.69
N ASP A 122 19.14 1.02 -5.23
CA ASP A 122 20.48 1.23 -5.79
C ASP A 122 21.32 2.01 -4.80
N PHE A 123 22.13 1.31 -4.03
CA PHE A 123 23.00 1.92 -3.03
C PHE A 123 24.12 2.76 -3.64
N GLY A 124 24.52 2.43 -4.86
CA GLY A 124 25.55 3.19 -5.56
C GLY A 124 25.09 4.56 -6.02
N CYS A 125 23.83 4.68 -6.46
CA CYS A 125 23.25 5.91 -6.97
C CYS A 125 22.32 6.61 -5.98
N ASN A 126 22.07 6.02 -4.81
CA ASN A 126 21.12 6.53 -3.82
C ASN A 126 19.73 6.75 -4.43
N ARG A 127 19.21 5.71 -5.08
CA ARG A 127 17.88 5.73 -5.71
C ARG A 127 17.08 4.50 -5.32
N VAL A 128 15.78 4.71 -5.17
CA VAL A 128 14.81 3.62 -4.97
C VAL A 128 13.83 3.67 -6.12
N LYS A 129 13.69 2.56 -6.86
CA LYS A 129 12.74 2.44 -7.96
C LYS A 129 11.52 1.66 -7.48
N LEU A 130 10.34 2.19 -7.75
CA LEU A 130 9.05 1.60 -7.37
C LEU A 130 8.10 1.59 -8.57
N PRO A 131 7.05 0.74 -8.56
CA PRO A 131 6.07 0.74 -9.65
C PRO A 131 5.45 2.12 -9.86
N LYS A 132 5.34 2.53 -11.13
CA LYS A 132 4.81 3.83 -11.55
C LYS A 132 5.66 5.03 -11.14
N LEU A 133 6.81 4.79 -10.53
CA LEU A 133 7.73 5.83 -10.08
C LEU A 133 9.11 5.49 -10.60
N LYS A 134 9.75 6.45 -11.26
CA LYS A 134 11.16 6.33 -11.65
C LYS A 134 12.01 6.43 -10.38
N GLY A 135 13.29 6.11 -10.49
CA GLY A 135 14.18 6.14 -9.35
C GLY A 135 14.03 7.40 -8.50
N ILE A 136 13.65 7.23 -7.25
CA ILE A 136 13.44 8.33 -6.30
C ILE A 136 14.74 8.51 -5.52
N LYS A 137 15.19 9.75 -5.39
CA LYS A 137 16.36 10.07 -4.56
C LYS A 137 16.08 9.68 -3.11
N ALA A 138 17.03 8.98 -2.50
CA ALA A 138 16.87 8.44 -1.14
C ALA A 138 18.15 8.61 -0.34
N LYS A 139 18.00 8.69 0.98
CA LYS A 139 19.15 8.66 1.91
C LYS A 139 19.31 7.21 2.38
N LEU A 140 20.15 6.46 1.67
CA LEU A 140 20.37 5.04 1.93
C LEU A 140 21.52 4.86 2.95
N HIS A 141 21.22 5.13 4.20
CA HIS A 141 22.20 5.16 5.29
C HIS A 141 22.53 3.76 5.84
N ARG A 142 21.79 2.73 5.43
CA ARG A 142 22.03 1.34 5.83
C ARG A 142 21.91 0.46 4.60
N ASN A 143 22.84 -0.48 4.46
CA ASN A 143 22.78 -1.48 3.41
C ASN A 143 22.02 -2.71 3.91
N PHE A 144 21.45 -3.46 2.98
CA PHE A 144 20.88 -4.77 3.26
C PHE A 144 21.24 -5.73 2.12
N SER A 145 21.14 -7.01 2.42
CA SER A 145 21.18 -8.08 1.44
C SER A 145 20.00 -9.01 1.71
N GLY A 146 19.49 -9.62 0.64
CA GLY A 146 18.35 -10.51 0.75
C GLY A 146 17.31 -10.19 -0.31
N GLN A 147 16.17 -10.88 -0.24
CA GLN A 147 15.10 -10.75 -1.21
C GLN A 147 14.10 -9.68 -0.76
N ILE A 148 13.90 -8.67 -1.59
CA ILE A 148 12.87 -7.66 -1.35
C ILE A 148 11.49 -8.30 -1.48
N LYS A 149 10.62 -8.07 -0.52
CA LYS A 149 9.24 -8.59 -0.50
C LYS A 149 8.22 -7.52 -0.81
N SER A 150 8.38 -6.35 -0.24
CA SER A 150 7.44 -5.24 -0.41
C SER A 150 8.10 -3.91 -0.06
N ALA A 151 7.41 -2.84 -0.40
CA ALA A 151 7.81 -1.48 -0.04
C ALA A 151 6.57 -0.69 0.38
N THR A 152 6.70 0.08 1.46
CA THR A 152 5.64 0.96 1.94
C THR A 152 6.12 2.40 1.84
N ILE A 153 5.40 3.21 1.06
CA ILE A 153 5.65 4.65 0.99
C ILE A 153 4.74 5.34 1.99
N SER A 154 5.29 6.28 2.74
CA SER A 154 4.54 7.07 3.70
C SER A 154 4.91 8.54 3.62
N GLN A 155 3.94 9.38 3.97
CA GLN A 155 4.13 10.82 4.14
C GLN A 155 3.66 11.19 5.53
N VAL A 156 4.55 11.79 6.32
CA VAL A 156 4.22 12.24 7.67
C VAL A 156 3.60 13.65 7.64
N PRO A 157 2.93 14.09 8.73
CA PRO A 157 2.27 15.42 8.73
C PRO A 157 3.17 16.59 8.41
N SER A 158 4.48 16.49 8.68
CA SER A 158 5.44 17.54 8.31
C SER A 158 5.73 17.61 6.81
N GLY A 159 5.18 16.69 6.00
CA GLY A 159 5.38 16.63 4.56
C GLY A 159 6.54 15.75 4.12
N LYS A 160 7.30 15.20 5.04
CA LYS A 160 8.43 14.33 4.72
C LYS A 160 7.97 12.97 4.24
N TYR A 161 8.73 12.41 3.28
CA TYR A 161 8.42 11.10 2.66
C TYR A 161 9.43 10.06 3.11
N TYR A 162 8.93 8.85 3.31
CA TYR A 162 9.75 7.69 3.69
C TYR A 162 9.35 6.47 2.87
N VAL A 163 10.29 5.56 2.70
CA VAL A 163 10.00 4.22 2.17
C VAL A 163 10.54 3.19 3.15
N SER A 164 9.72 2.20 3.46
CA SER A 164 10.13 1.06 4.28
C SER A 164 10.19 -0.16 3.37
N ILE A 165 11.38 -0.76 3.24
CA ILE A 165 11.61 -1.92 2.38
C ILE A 165 11.61 -3.17 3.26
N LEU A 166 10.70 -4.09 3.00
CA LEU A 166 10.63 -5.37 3.70
C LEU A 166 11.48 -6.39 2.94
N VAL A 167 12.45 -6.97 3.63
CA VAL A 167 13.45 -7.85 3.03
C VAL A 167 13.46 -9.18 3.78
N GLU A 168 13.46 -10.28 3.02
CA GLU A 168 13.75 -11.60 3.56
C GLU A 168 15.26 -11.78 3.57
N THR A 169 15.85 -11.78 4.74
CA THR A 169 17.30 -11.96 4.91
C THR A 169 17.60 -13.40 5.24
N GLU A 170 18.77 -13.87 4.79
CA GLU A 170 19.29 -15.14 5.26
C GLU A 170 19.60 -14.98 6.74
N HIS A 171 18.95 -15.81 7.55
CA HIS A 171 19.17 -15.79 8.98
C HIS A 171 20.32 -16.74 9.30
N VAL A 172 21.43 -16.17 9.72
CA VAL A 172 22.51 -16.96 10.32
C VAL A 172 22.33 -16.84 11.83
N GLU A 173 21.82 -17.91 12.43
CA GLU A 173 21.81 -17.98 13.88
C GLU A 173 23.25 -18.09 14.38
N LEU A 174 23.63 -17.08 15.13
CA LEU A 174 24.86 -17.18 15.89
C LEU A 174 24.59 -17.91 17.21
N PRO A 175 25.41 -18.87 17.54
CA PRO A 175 25.24 -19.62 18.80
C PRO A 175 25.40 -18.71 20.03
#